data_67c7293f459e03f79d01343b6400ed70
#
_entry.id   67c7293f459e03f79d01343b6400ed70
#
_cell.length_a   1.000
_cell.length_b   1.000
_cell.length_c   1.000
_cell.angle_alpha   90.00
_cell.angle_beta   90.00
_cell.angle_gamma   90.00
#
_symmetry.space_group_name_H-M   'P 1'
#
loop_
_entity.id
_entity.type
_entity.pdbx_description
1 polymer ?
#
loop_
_entity_poly.entity_id
_entity_poly.type
_entity_poly.pdbx_seq_one_letter_code
_entity_poly.pdbx_strand_id
1 'polypeptide(L)'
;MSSIEDFKAILKCSEPLAKYSYFKIGGPAQFLLEPRDADELQQVVLCCVENEIPMRVLGGASNVLIKDSGVQGAVIRIYGDEFAKVQIEGTTVTAGAGVLLSNLVSQTVKAGLAGMEGLVGIPGTIGGALHGNAGGTHGDIGQYVTSVSVLTARGEKFVRTADELSFSYRESSVNELAILEATFELKQDDSEEVTNRMKKNWIMKKSNQPLTHQSAGCIFKNPRGMHAGALIEQAGLKGTRIGGAEISDRHANYIINDENATTENVLDLINLAQNTVSEKFGVELELEIELW
;
A
#
# COMPACT_ATOMS: atom_id res chain seq x y z
N MET A 1 28.04 3.48 -20.13
CA MET A 1 27.01 2.68 -19.43
C MET A 1 27.16 2.96 -17.97
N SER A 2 26.13 3.48 -17.35
CA SER A 2 26.10 3.69 -15.90
C SER A 2 25.98 2.33 -15.20
N SER A 3 26.66 2.16 -14.07
CA SER A 3 26.57 0.96 -13.24
C SER A 3 25.65 1.23 -12.05
N ILE A 4 24.93 0.22 -11.54
CA ILE A 4 24.14 0.35 -10.31
C ILE A 4 25.02 0.77 -9.12
N GLU A 5 26.30 0.45 -9.17
CA GLU A 5 27.28 0.86 -8.15
C GLU A 5 27.61 2.36 -8.17
N ASP A 6 27.25 3.09 -9.23
CA ASP A 6 27.42 4.55 -9.27
C ASP A 6 26.48 5.25 -8.29
N PHE A 7 25.41 4.57 -7.85
CA PHE A 7 24.42 5.05 -6.89
C PHE A 7 24.76 4.73 -5.41
N LYS A 8 26.04 4.58 -5.05
CA LYS A 8 26.50 4.17 -3.70
C LYS A 8 25.88 4.96 -2.55
N ALA A 9 25.54 6.23 -2.77
CA ALA A 9 24.93 7.09 -1.73
C ALA A 9 23.51 6.64 -1.31
N ILE A 10 22.80 5.94 -2.20
CA ILE A 10 21.41 5.53 -2.03
C ILE A 10 21.21 4.02 -2.18
N LEU A 11 22.28 3.27 -2.49
CA LEU A 11 22.26 1.83 -2.71
C LEU A 11 22.61 1.05 -1.44
N LYS A 12 21.80 0.03 -1.15
CA LYS A 12 22.08 -0.99 -0.14
C LYS A 12 21.97 -2.36 -0.80
N CYS A 13 23.05 -3.17 -0.74
CA CYS A 13 23.04 -4.52 -1.28
C CYS A 13 22.63 -5.54 -0.23
N SER A 14 21.91 -6.59 -0.65
CA SER A 14 21.44 -7.67 0.21
C SER A 14 20.69 -7.17 1.46
N GLU A 15 19.90 -6.13 1.29
CA GLU A 15 19.24 -5.43 2.39
C GLU A 15 17.95 -6.16 2.81
N PRO A 16 17.81 -6.61 4.08
CA PRO A 16 16.61 -7.29 4.56
C PRO A 16 15.37 -6.41 4.47
N LEU A 17 14.35 -6.86 3.71
CA LEU A 17 13.11 -6.10 3.49
C LEU A 17 12.10 -6.21 4.63
N ALA A 18 12.22 -7.21 5.51
CA ALA A 18 11.34 -7.39 6.66
C ALA A 18 11.22 -6.13 7.53
N LYS A 19 12.32 -5.37 7.71
CA LYS A 19 12.29 -4.13 8.52
C LYS A 19 11.46 -3.01 7.92
N TYR A 20 11.23 -3.03 6.61
CA TYR A 20 10.41 -2.05 5.90
C TYR A 20 8.96 -2.51 5.78
N SER A 21 8.70 -3.81 5.78
CA SER A 21 7.37 -4.40 5.68
C SER A 21 6.55 -4.23 6.96
N TYR A 22 5.25 -3.98 6.82
CA TYR A 22 4.30 -4.01 7.94
C TYR A 22 4.12 -5.41 8.50
N PHE A 23 4.24 -6.44 7.68
CA PHE A 23 4.23 -7.85 8.11
C PHE A 23 5.46 -8.24 8.93
N LYS A 24 6.57 -7.49 8.79
CA LYS A 24 7.89 -7.86 9.33
C LYS A 24 8.42 -9.20 8.82
N ILE A 25 7.97 -9.59 7.64
CA ILE A 25 8.40 -10.76 6.88
C ILE A 25 9.05 -10.28 5.60
N GLY A 26 10.09 -10.94 5.13
CA GLY A 26 10.75 -10.67 3.86
C GLY A 26 12.26 -10.81 3.91
N GLY A 27 12.80 -11.55 2.95
CA GLY A 27 14.22 -11.71 2.73
C GLY A 27 14.87 -10.47 2.13
N PRO A 28 16.15 -10.58 1.71
CA PRO A 28 16.92 -9.44 1.24
C PRO A 28 16.50 -9.00 -0.18
N ALA A 29 16.49 -7.69 -0.43
CA ALA A 29 16.57 -7.15 -1.79
C ALA A 29 17.99 -7.32 -2.31
N GLN A 30 18.18 -7.78 -3.55
CA GLN A 30 19.50 -7.80 -4.17
C GLN A 30 20.09 -6.38 -4.17
N PHE A 31 19.31 -5.41 -4.65
CA PHE A 31 19.63 -3.99 -4.60
C PHE A 31 18.43 -3.23 -4.03
N LEU A 32 18.62 -2.52 -2.93
CA LEU A 32 17.64 -1.54 -2.44
C LEU A 32 18.16 -0.14 -2.74
N LEU A 33 17.37 0.66 -3.46
CA LEU A 33 17.69 2.04 -3.79
C LEU A 33 16.65 2.98 -3.19
N GLU A 34 17.12 4.05 -2.57
CA GLU A 34 16.29 5.08 -1.95
C GLU A 34 16.57 6.45 -2.58
N PRO A 35 16.05 6.72 -3.81
CA PRO A 35 16.30 7.98 -4.51
C PRO A 35 15.73 9.16 -3.72
N ARG A 36 16.45 10.30 -3.76
CA ARG A 36 16.11 11.51 -2.99
C ARG A 36 15.06 12.35 -3.68
N ASP A 37 15.03 12.30 -5.02
CA ASP A 37 14.13 13.08 -5.86
C ASP A 37 13.76 12.34 -7.17
N ALA A 38 12.89 12.94 -7.95
CA ALA A 38 12.40 12.36 -9.20
C ALA A 38 13.47 12.28 -10.31
N ASP A 39 14.51 13.10 -10.27
CA ASP A 39 15.59 13.08 -11.27
C ASP A 39 16.55 11.93 -10.95
N GLU A 40 16.92 11.76 -9.70
CA GLU A 40 17.72 10.61 -9.25
C GLU A 40 16.99 9.28 -9.47
N LEU A 41 15.66 9.23 -9.18
CA LEU A 41 14.82 8.09 -9.50
C LEU A 41 14.86 7.77 -11.00
N GLN A 42 14.73 8.76 -11.88
CA GLN A 42 14.81 8.58 -13.31
C GLN A 42 16.17 8.00 -13.75
N GLN A 43 17.27 8.50 -13.18
CA GLN A 43 18.61 7.98 -13.45
C GLN A 43 18.76 6.52 -13.02
N VAL A 44 18.23 6.15 -11.85
CA VAL A 44 18.20 4.76 -11.38
C VAL A 44 17.42 3.87 -12.34
N VAL A 45 16.25 4.30 -12.78
CA VAL A 45 15.42 3.54 -13.73
C VAL A 45 16.15 3.34 -15.06
N LEU A 46 16.75 4.39 -15.63
CA LEU A 46 17.51 4.29 -16.88
C LEU A 46 18.71 3.34 -16.74
N CYS A 47 19.44 3.41 -15.63
CA CYS A 47 20.53 2.48 -15.33
C CYS A 47 20.04 1.03 -15.25
N CYS A 48 18.91 0.77 -14.59
CA CYS A 48 18.33 -0.56 -14.50
C CYS A 48 17.91 -1.09 -15.89
N VAL A 49 17.34 -0.23 -16.74
CA VAL A 49 16.96 -0.59 -18.11
C VAL A 49 18.20 -0.94 -18.95
N GLU A 50 19.25 -0.11 -18.90
CA GLU A 50 20.51 -0.34 -19.64
C GLU A 50 21.21 -1.66 -19.25
N ASN A 51 21.06 -2.07 -17.98
CA ASN A 51 21.71 -3.28 -17.44
C ASN A 51 20.74 -4.48 -17.29
N GLU A 52 19.53 -4.39 -17.85
CA GLU A 52 18.49 -5.43 -17.80
C GLU A 52 18.16 -5.90 -16.37
N ILE A 53 18.22 -4.97 -15.40
CA ILE A 53 17.92 -5.25 -13.99
C ILE A 53 16.40 -5.13 -13.78
N PRO A 54 15.71 -6.20 -13.34
CA PRO A 54 14.29 -6.12 -12.99
C PRO A 54 14.04 -5.11 -11.87
N MET A 55 12.94 -4.35 -11.96
CA MET A 55 12.61 -3.29 -11.01
C MET A 55 11.28 -3.55 -10.33
N ARG A 56 11.21 -3.24 -9.03
CA ARG A 56 9.98 -3.14 -8.25
C ARG A 56 9.99 -1.86 -7.44
N VAL A 57 8.86 -1.17 -7.38
CA VAL A 57 8.73 0.04 -6.56
C VAL A 57 8.03 -0.29 -5.25
N LEU A 58 8.63 0.16 -4.15
CA LEU A 58 8.13 -0.06 -2.80
C LEU A 58 7.73 1.30 -2.17
N GLY A 59 6.47 1.42 -1.80
CA GLY A 59 5.99 2.53 -0.98
C GLY A 59 6.12 2.20 0.52
N GLY A 60 5.01 2.29 1.25
CA GLY A 60 4.95 1.96 2.68
C GLY A 60 5.00 0.48 3.01
N ALA A 61 5.02 -0.43 2.04
CA ALA A 61 5.02 -1.89 2.21
C ALA A 61 3.93 -2.42 3.17
N SER A 62 2.75 -1.81 3.10
CA SER A 62 1.60 -2.15 3.95
C SER A 62 0.65 -3.17 3.33
N ASN A 63 0.84 -3.52 2.05
CA ASN A 63 0.01 -4.45 1.28
C ASN A 63 0.84 -5.51 0.54
N VAL A 64 2.00 -5.89 1.09
CA VAL A 64 2.95 -6.79 0.40
C VAL A 64 3.38 -7.90 1.35
N LEU A 65 3.38 -9.13 0.86
CA LEU A 65 4.06 -10.28 1.46
C LEU A 65 5.31 -10.59 0.63
N ILE A 66 6.48 -10.40 1.23
CA ILE A 66 7.77 -10.57 0.57
C ILE A 66 8.34 -11.95 0.95
N LYS A 67 8.78 -12.73 -0.03
CA LYS A 67 9.38 -14.06 0.20
C LYS A 67 10.61 -13.99 1.09
N ASP A 68 10.81 -15.01 1.94
CA ASP A 68 12.00 -15.15 2.78
C ASP A 68 13.28 -15.31 1.95
N SER A 69 13.18 -15.81 0.71
CA SER A 69 14.30 -15.87 -0.24
C SER A 69 14.71 -14.49 -0.79
N GLY A 70 13.90 -13.46 -0.54
CA GLY A 70 14.15 -12.09 -0.99
C GLY A 70 13.70 -11.79 -2.42
N VAL A 71 14.14 -10.65 -2.92
CA VAL A 71 13.77 -10.09 -4.23
C VAL A 71 15.03 -9.92 -5.08
N GLN A 72 15.03 -10.52 -6.27
CA GLN A 72 16.07 -10.32 -7.26
C GLN A 72 15.84 -9.01 -8.02
N GLY A 73 16.94 -8.34 -8.41
CA GLY A 73 16.90 -7.04 -9.09
C GLY A 73 16.85 -5.86 -8.11
N ALA A 74 16.33 -4.76 -8.59
CA ALA A 74 16.26 -3.50 -7.86
C ALA A 74 14.88 -3.32 -7.20
N VAL A 75 14.88 -3.12 -5.89
CA VAL A 75 13.74 -2.59 -5.13
C VAL A 75 13.99 -1.09 -4.93
N ILE A 76 13.14 -0.27 -5.51
CA ILE A 76 13.23 1.19 -5.46
C ILE A 76 12.21 1.68 -4.44
N ARG A 77 12.69 2.24 -3.33
CA ARG A 77 11.80 2.73 -2.27
C ARG A 77 11.60 4.24 -2.39
N ILE A 78 10.36 4.65 -2.60
CA ILE A 78 9.97 6.08 -2.68
C ILE A 78 9.78 6.61 -1.26
N TYR A 79 10.82 7.26 -0.71
CA TYR A 79 10.85 7.70 0.69
C TYR A 79 11.59 9.03 0.93
N GLY A 80 12.27 9.60 -0.05
CA GLY A 80 13.03 10.85 0.07
C GLY A 80 12.15 12.06 0.44
N ASP A 81 12.78 13.10 1.00
CA ASP A 81 12.09 14.33 1.47
C ASP A 81 11.31 15.02 0.36
N GLU A 82 11.80 14.96 -0.89
CA GLU A 82 11.08 15.52 -2.05
C GLU A 82 9.76 14.80 -2.32
N PHE A 83 9.71 13.49 -2.09
CA PHE A 83 8.48 12.70 -2.21
C PHE A 83 7.55 12.80 -0.99
N ALA A 84 7.98 13.45 0.10
CA ALA A 84 7.22 13.59 1.33
C ALA A 84 6.55 14.97 1.49
N LYS A 85 6.58 15.81 0.45
CA LYS A 85 5.99 17.15 0.46
C LYS A 85 4.47 17.11 0.34
N VAL A 86 3.80 17.99 1.08
CA VAL A 86 2.36 18.27 0.96
C VAL A 86 2.20 19.77 0.81
N GLN A 87 1.41 20.18 -0.17
CA GLN A 87 1.00 21.57 -0.40
C GLN A 87 -0.52 21.66 -0.39
N ILE A 88 -1.06 22.66 0.31
CA ILE A 88 -2.51 22.90 0.40
C ILE A 88 -2.76 24.33 -0.07
N GLU A 89 -3.51 24.50 -1.15
CA GLU A 89 -3.88 25.79 -1.75
C GLU A 89 -5.40 25.82 -1.92
N GLY A 90 -6.09 26.45 -0.96
CA GLY A 90 -7.54 26.42 -0.92
C GLY A 90 -8.08 25.01 -0.73
N THR A 91 -8.80 24.46 -1.70
CA THR A 91 -9.34 23.10 -1.72
C THR A 91 -8.46 22.11 -2.47
N THR A 92 -7.46 22.61 -3.20
CA THR A 92 -6.51 21.78 -3.94
C THR A 92 -5.37 21.34 -3.03
N VAL A 93 -5.08 20.04 -3.03
CA VAL A 93 -4.03 19.42 -2.21
C VAL A 93 -3.10 18.63 -3.11
N THR A 94 -1.81 18.97 -3.09
CA THR A 94 -0.78 18.24 -3.83
C THR A 94 0.10 17.48 -2.84
N ALA A 95 0.31 16.18 -3.07
CA ALA A 95 1.09 15.32 -2.19
C ALA A 95 2.02 14.40 -2.97
N GLY A 96 3.30 14.38 -2.57
CA GLY A 96 4.29 13.45 -3.09
C GLY A 96 3.94 11.99 -2.76
N ALA A 97 4.34 11.07 -3.61
CA ALA A 97 4.00 9.65 -3.49
C ALA A 97 4.54 8.98 -2.23
N GLY A 98 5.60 9.51 -1.62
CA GLY A 98 6.20 9.07 -0.36
C GLY A 98 5.49 9.57 0.90
N VAL A 99 4.56 10.52 0.78
CA VAL A 99 3.76 11.02 1.92
C VAL A 99 2.98 9.87 2.55
N LEU A 100 3.07 9.72 3.87
CA LEU A 100 2.21 8.77 4.59
C LEU A 100 0.75 9.22 4.48
N LEU A 101 -0.14 8.30 4.13
CA LEU A 101 -1.57 8.59 4.01
C LEU A 101 -2.16 9.18 5.30
N SER A 102 -1.69 8.69 6.45
CA SER A 102 -2.08 9.24 7.77
C SER A 102 -1.68 10.71 7.95
N ASN A 103 -0.53 11.13 7.38
CA ASN A 103 -0.09 12.53 7.44
C ASN A 103 -0.95 13.41 6.54
N LEU A 104 -1.29 12.95 5.32
CA LEU A 104 -2.17 13.68 4.44
C LEU A 104 -3.55 13.86 5.07
N VAL A 105 -4.16 12.78 5.59
CA VAL A 105 -5.46 12.84 6.30
C VAL A 105 -5.40 13.82 7.46
N SER A 106 -4.34 13.79 8.27
CA SER A 106 -4.20 14.71 9.40
C SER A 106 -4.11 16.18 8.97
N GLN A 107 -3.35 16.48 7.91
CA GLN A 107 -3.17 17.85 7.42
C GLN A 107 -4.45 18.40 6.78
N THR A 108 -5.14 17.60 5.96
CA THR A 108 -6.40 18.01 5.31
C THR A 108 -7.52 18.24 6.32
N VAL A 109 -7.68 17.33 7.30
CA VAL A 109 -8.66 17.50 8.40
C VAL A 109 -8.37 18.77 9.21
N LYS A 110 -7.08 19.04 9.54
CA LYS A 110 -6.67 20.24 10.27
C LYS A 110 -6.92 21.52 9.49
N ALA A 111 -6.85 21.45 8.16
CA ALA A 111 -7.18 22.56 7.27
C ALA A 111 -8.71 22.74 7.03
N GLY A 112 -9.56 21.90 7.63
CA GLY A 112 -11.02 21.95 7.41
C GLY A 112 -11.42 21.44 6.02
N LEU A 113 -10.64 20.53 5.43
CA LEU A 113 -10.91 19.95 4.12
C LEU A 113 -11.52 18.55 4.28
N ALA A 114 -12.76 18.39 3.84
CA ALA A 114 -13.50 17.13 3.84
C ALA A 114 -13.17 16.29 2.61
N GLY A 115 -13.15 14.96 2.80
CA GLY A 115 -12.94 13.95 1.77
C GLY A 115 -11.99 12.84 2.24
N MET A 116 -10.85 13.21 2.81
CA MET A 116 -9.83 12.24 3.21
C MET A 116 -10.05 11.62 4.60
N GLU A 117 -10.97 12.14 5.43
CA GLU A 117 -11.23 11.66 6.80
C GLU A 117 -11.72 10.20 6.86
N GLY A 118 -12.31 9.70 5.77
CA GLY A 118 -12.71 8.29 5.63
C GLY A 118 -11.53 7.32 5.51
N LEU A 119 -10.36 7.82 5.09
CA LEU A 119 -9.15 7.03 4.88
C LEU A 119 -8.30 6.88 6.15
N VAL A 120 -8.71 7.48 7.28
CA VAL A 120 -8.00 7.37 8.55
C VAL A 120 -7.74 5.91 8.93
N GLY A 121 -6.52 5.63 9.40
CA GLY A 121 -6.11 4.29 9.81
C GLY A 121 -5.74 3.32 8.68
N ILE A 122 -5.79 3.74 7.42
CA ILE A 122 -5.19 2.98 6.32
C ILE A 122 -3.68 3.27 6.33
N PRO A 123 -2.83 2.24 6.46
CA PRO A 123 -1.39 2.41 6.45
C PRO A 123 -0.84 2.57 5.02
N GLY A 124 0.39 3.05 4.92
CA GLY A 124 1.10 3.16 3.64
C GLY A 124 1.28 4.59 3.18
N THR A 125 1.77 4.74 1.95
CA THR A 125 2.07 6.02 1.31
C THR A 125 1.04 6.36 0.23
N ILE A 126 1.00 7.61 -0.20
CA ILE A 126 0.10 8.09 -1.25
C ILE A 126 0.29 7.29 -2.55
N GLY A 127 1.54 7.03 -2.97
CA GLY A 127 1.79 6.22 -4.16
C GLY A 127 1.17 4.82 -4.07
N GLY A 128 1.39 4.11 -2.94
CA GLY A 128 0.77 2.79 -2.72
C GLY A 128 -0.76 2.86 -2.58
N ALA A 129 -1.28 3.92 -1.95
CA ALA A 129 -2.72 4.12 -1.80
C ALA A 129 -3.42 4.35 -3.16
N LEU A 130 -2.77 5.08 -4.07
CA LEU A 130 -3.28 5.32 -5.43
C LEU A 130 -3.16 4.07 -6.31
N HIS A 131 -2.04 3.33 -6.21
CA HIS A 131 -1.83 2.09 -6.96
C HIS A 131 -2.96 1.07 -6.70
N GLY A 132 -3.31 0.85 -5.44
CA GLY A 132 -4.37 -0.08 -5.03
C GLY A 132 -5.74 0.58 -4.81
N ASN A 133 -5.95 1.85 -5.19
CA ASN A 133 -7.15 2.62 -4.88
C ASN A 133 -7.63 2.41 -3.44
N ALA A 134 -6.78 2.78 -2.48
CA ALA A 134 -7.04 2.55 -1.07
C ALA A 134 -8.34 3.22 -0.60
N GLY A 135 -9.15 2.47 0.12
CA GLY A 135 -10.45 2.96 0.57
C GLY A 135 -11.14 2.04 1.55
N GLY A 136 -12.36 2.37 1.87
CA GLY A 136 -13.19 1.63 2.82
C GLY A 136 -14.66 1.96 2.66
N THR A 137 -15.43 1.79 3.72
CA THR A 137 -16.88 2.01 3.75
C THR A 137 -17.28 3.45 3.38
N HIS A 138 -16.39 4.41 3.53
CA HIS A 138 -16.66 5.84 3.35
C HIS A 138 -16.01 6.44 2.09
N GLY A 139 -15.69 5.60 1.11
CA GLY A 139 -15.08 6.02 -0.15
C GLY A 139 -13.62 5.57 -0.26
N ASP A 140 -13.02 5.91 -1.38
CA ASP A 140 -11.63 5.60 -1.74
C ASP A 140 -10.89 6.86 -2.19
N ILE A 141 -9.56 6.75 -2.26
CA ILE A 141 -8.68 7.89 -2.57
C ILE A 141 -8.90 8.40 -4.00
N GLY A 142 -9.23 7.52 -4.95
CA GLY A 142 -9.42 7.84 -6.35
C GLY A 142 -10.54 8.86 -6.62
N GLN A 143 -11.54 8.96 -5.72
CA GLN A 143 -12.65 9.90 -5.85
C GLN A 143 -12.25 11.37 -5.83
N TYR A 144 -11.07 11.66 -5.30
CA TYR A 144 -10.58 13.04 -5.10
C TYR A 144 -9.46 13.42 -6.05
N VAL A 145 -8.93 12.46 -6.83
CA VAL A 145 -7.78 12.66 -7.71
C VAL A 145 -8.14 13.49 -8.91
N THR A 146 -7.37 14.56 -9.15
CA THR A 146 -7.46 15.40 -10.35
C THR A 146 -6.31 15.15 -11.32
N SER A 147 -5.11 14.79 -10.80
CA SER A 147 -3.99 14.41 -11.65
C SER A 147 -2.99 13.55 -10.87
N VAL A 148 -2.19 12.77 -11.61
CA VAL A 148 -1.10 11.95 -11.08
C VAL A 148 0.12 12.13 -11.96
N SER A 149 1.24 12.54 -11.36
CA SER A 149 2.55 12.58 -12.02
C SER A 149 3.23 11.21 -11.88
N VAL A 150 3.70 10.66 -12.98
CA VAL A 150 4.21 9.29 -13.06
C VAL A 150 5.57 9.20 -13.77
N LEU A 151 6.28 8.11 -13.52
CA LEU A 151 7.49 7.71 -14.22
C LEU A 151 7.28 6.31 -14.81
N THR A 152 7.51 6.18 -16.12
CA THR A 152 7.44 4.88 -16.81
C THR A 152 8.66 4.01 -16.52
N ALA A 153 8.55 2.72 -16.84
CA ALA A 153 9.68 1.80 -16.83
C ALA A 153 10.77 2.15 -17.85
N ARG A 154 10.53 3.10 -18.75
CA ARG A 154 11.51 3.62 -19.71
C ARG A 154 12.14 4.95 -19.27
N GLY A 155 11.79 5.45 -18.10
CA GLY A 155 12.31 6.71 -17.55
C GLY A 155 11.60 7.97 -18.09
N GLU A 156 10.43 7.85 -18.71
CA GLU A 156 9.65 8.99 -19.18
C GLU A 156 8.75 9.52 -18.05
N LYS A 157 8.74 10.83 -17.85
CA LYS A 157 7.88 11.49 -16.86
C LYS A 157 6.72 12.19 -17.58
N PHE A 158 5.50 12.02 -17.09
CA PHE A 158 4.34 12.77 -17.57
C PHE A 158 3.24 12.84 -16.50
N VAL A 159 2.23 13.65 -16.76
CA VAL A 159 1.09 13.83 -15.87
C VAL A 159 -0.14 13.20 -16.53
N ARG A 160 -0.87 12.38 -15.79
CA ARG A 160 -2.18 11.86 -16.17
C ARG A 160 -3.26 12.71 -15.49
N THR A 161 -4.21 13.20 -16.25
CA THR A 161 -5.36 13.97 -15.75
C THR A 161 -6.52 13.04 -15.39
N ALA A 162 -7.50 13.54 -14.64
CA ALA A 162 -8.63 12.75 -14.14
C ALA A 162 -9.40 11.99 -15.24
N ASP A 163 -9.51 12.55 -16.44
CA ASP A 163 -10.17 11.94 -17.60
C ASP A 163 -9.38 10.77 -18.22
N GLU A 164 -8.09 10.67 -17.93
CA GLU A 164 -7.22 9.56 -18.34
C GLU A 164 -7.13 8.47 -17.26
N LEU A 165 -7.69 8.71 -16.08
CA LEU A 165 -7.62 7.82 -14.93
C LEU A 165 -8.94 7.12 -14.68
N SER A 166 -8.89 5.87 -14.28
CA SER A 166 -10.02 5.13 -13.77
C SER A 166 -9.66 4.45 -12.46
N PHE A 167 -10.59 4.51 -11.51
CA PHE A 167 -10.48 3.88 -10.21
C PHE A 167 -11.70 3.01 -9.96
N SER A 168 -11.47 1.78 -9.52
CA SER A 168 -12.50 0.85 -9.12
C SER A 168 -12.14 0.17 -7.79
N TYR A 169 -12.96 -0.77 -7.32
CA TYR A 169 -12.71 -1.43 -6.05
C TYR A 169 -11.35 -2.14 -6.04
N ARG A 170 -10.39 -1.61 -5.28
CA ARG A 170 -9.01 -2.12 -5.17
C ARG A 170 -8.23 -2.15 -6.49
N GLU A 171 -8.58 -1.30 -7.41
CA GLU A 171 -7.93 -1.21 -8.71
C GLU A 171 -7.77 0.23 -9.17
N SER A 172 -6.66 0.49 -9.85
CA SER A 172 -6.32 1.77 -10.45
C SER A 172 -5.79 1.54 -11.86
N SER A 173 -6.06 2.46 -12.77
CA SER A 173 -5.46 2.46 -14.10
C SER A 173 -4.03 3.01 -14.15
N VAL A 174 -3.46 3.40 -13.01
CA VAL A 174 -2.07 3.88 -12.91
C VAL A 174 -1.13 2.68 -12.94
N ASN A 175 -0.65 2.31 -14.13
CA ASN A 175 0.17 1.13 -14.37
C ASN A 175 1.65 1.46 -14.64
N GLU A 176 2.02 2.73 -14.55
CA GLU A 176 3.40 3.17 -14.71
C GLU A 176 4.28 2.65 -13.57
N LEU A 177 5.59 2.59 -13.79
CA LEU A 177 6.53 2.02 -12.82
C LEU A 177 6.45 2.70 -11.45
N ALA A 178 6.35 4.03 -11.43
CA ALA A 178 6.29 4.79 -10.19
C ALA A 178 5.32 5.97 -10.30
N ILE A 179 4.59 6.21 -9.20
CA ILE A 179 3.88 7.46 -8.95
C ILE A 179 4.88 8.41 -8.26
N LEU A 180 4.94 9.65 -8.71
CA LEU A 180 5.82 10.69 -8.16
C LEU A 180 5.05 11.61 -7.21
N GLU A 181 3.86 12.05 -7.65
CA GLU A 181 3.01 13.03 -6.95
C GLU A 181 1.57 12.88 -7.40
N ALA A 182 0.63 13.29 -6.58
CA ALA A 182 -0.78 13.39 -6.96
C ALA A 182 -1.40 14.70 -6.46
N THR A 183 -2.35 15.22 -7.25
CA THR A 183 -3.18 16.36 -6.89
C THR A 183 -4.60 15.90 -6.63
N PHE A 184 -5.18 16.43 -5.58
CA PHE A 184 -6.53 16.12 -5.11
C PHE A 184 -7.36 17.38 -5.02
N GLU A 185 -8.65 17.28 -5.33
CA GLU A 185 -9.62 18.33 -5.07
C GLU A 185 -10.53 17.90 -3.92
N LEU A 186 -10.50 18.65 -2.82
CA LEU A 186 -11.29 18.40 -1.62
C LEU A 186 -12.38 19.46 -1.44
N LYS A 187 -13.17 19.34 -0.40
CA LYS A 187 -14.25 20.29 -0.11
C LYS A 187 -13.97 21.03 1.18
N GLN A 188 -14.10 22.35 1.14
CA GLN A 188 -14.09 23.16 2.37
C GLN A 188 -15.30 22.80 3.24
N ASP A 189 -15.04 22.55 4.52
CA ASP A 189 -16.07 22.20 5.50
C ASP A 189 -15.63 22.72 6.90
N ASP A 190 -16.48 22.57 7.90
CA ASP A 190 -16.14 22.92 9.26
C ASP A 190 -15.09 21.97 9.83
N SER A 191 -13.97 22.50 10.32
CA SER A 191 -12.84 21.72 10.82
C SER A 191 -13.20 20.83 12.01
N GLU A 192 -14.14 21.24 12.88
CA GLU A 192 -14.60 20.44 14.01
C GLU A 192 -15.46 19.27 13.53
N GLU A 193 -16.35 19.49 12.56
CA GLU A 193 -17.18 18.46 11.96
C GLU A 193 -16.32 17.40 11.22
N VAL A 194 -15.32 17.82 10.41
CA VAL A 194 -14.39 16.90 9.74
C VAL A 194 -13.60 16.09 10.75
N THR A 195 -13.11 16.75 11.81
CA THR A 195 -12.39 16.08 12.89
C THR A 195 -13.28 15.04 13.62
N ASN A 196 -14.54 15.35 13.86
CA ASN A 196 -15.47 14.44 14.53
C ASN A 196 -15.79 13.23 13.64
N ARG A 197 -15.95 13.41 12.32
CA ARG A 197 -16.10 12.29 11.37
C ARG A 197 -14.85 11.41 11.36
N MET A 198 -13.65 12.01 11.29
CA MET A 198 -12.39 11.26 11.35
C MET A 198 -12.27 10.44 12.64
N LYS A 199 -12.56 11.02 13.80
CA LYS A 199 -12.52 10.32 15.10
C LYS A 199 -13.49 9.14 15.14
N LYS A 200 -14.71 9.32 14.65
CA LYS A 200 -15.72 8.24 14.54
C LYS A 200 -15.18 7.06 13.70
N ASN A 201 -14.65 7.36 12.53
CA ASN A 201 -14.08 6.36 11.62
C ASN A 201 -12.88 5.63 12.24
N TRP A 202 -12.02 6.36 12.94
CA TRP A 202 -10.88 5.79 13.66
C TRP A 202 -11.30 4.83 14.78
N ILE A 203 -12.28 5.24 15.63
CA ILE A 203 -12.80 4.40 16.71
C ILE A 203 -13.37 3.10 16.14
N MET A 204 -14.16 3.18 15.05
CA MET A 204 -14.75 2.03 14.39
C MET A 204 -13.67 1.07 13.83
N LYS A 205 -12.64 1.59 13.15
CA LYS A 205 -11.53 0.75 12.67
C LYS A 205 -10.76 0.10 13.81
N LYS A 206 -10.44 0.88 14.85
CA LYS A 206 -9.69 0.37 16.02
C LYS A 206 -10.44 -0.73 16.77
N SER A 207 -11.79 -0.71 16.80
CA SER A 207 -12.59 -1.76 17.43
C SER A 207 -12.63 -3.06 16.62
N ASN A 208 -12.56 -2.98 15.28
CA ASN A 208 -12.82 -4.11 14.39
C ASN A 208 -11.58 -4.71 13.73
N GLN A 209 -10.43 -4.01 13.74
CA GLN A 209 -9.22 -4.44 13.05
C GLN A 209 -8.04 -4.63 14.03
N PRO A 210 -7.12 -5.57 13.77
CA PRO A 210 -5.96 -5.85 14.63
C PRO A 210 -4.82 -4.85 14.38
N LEU A 211 -5.08 -3.54 14.49
CA LEU A 211 -4.14 -2.46 14.11
C LEU A 211 -2.84 -2.43 14.92
N THR A 212 -2.76 -3.16 16.03
CA THR A 212 -1.56 -3.27 16.88
C THR A 212 -0.66 -4.43 16.50
N HIS A 213 -1.09 -5.29 15.59
CA HIS A 213 -0.34 -6.46 15.16
C HIS A 213 0.32 -6.22 13.79
N GLN A 214 1.41 -6.95 13.55
CA GLN A 214 2.12 -6.93 12.28
C GLN A 214 1.30 -7.68 11.22
N SER A 215 0.86 -7.01 10.16
CA SER A 215 0.05 -7.59 9.09
C SER A 215 0.10 -6.73 7.83
N ALA A 216 -0.38 -7.24 6.71
CA ALA A 216 -0.53 -6.48 5.45
C ALA A 216 -1.98 -6.00 5.19
N GLY A 217 -2.79 -5.80 6.24
CA GLY A 217 -4.19 -5.45 6.06
C GLY A 217 -5.08 -6.66 5.73
N CYS A 218 -6.15 -6.43 4.95
CA CYS A 218 -6.99 -7.50 4.45
C CYS A 218 -6.22 -8.36 3.45
N ILE A 219 -6.31 -9.67 3.60
CA ILE A 219 -5.63 -10.62 2.71
C ILE A 219 -6.38 -10.80 1.39
N PHE A 220 -7.72 -10.81 1.45
CA PHE A 220 -8.57 -11.08 0.29
C PHE A 220 -9.49 -9.90 -0.03
N LYS A 221 -9.74 -9.68 -1.31
CA LYS A 221 -10.80 -8.80 -1.78
C LYS A 221 -12.16 -9.34 -1.32
N ASN A 222 -13.12 -8.45 -1.09
CA ASN A 222 -14.49 -8.86 -0.81
C ASN A 222 -15.15 -9.37 -2.10
N PRO A 223 -15.68 -10.62 -2.14
CA PRO A 223 -16.45 -11.10 -3.27
C PRO A 223 -17.73 -10.27 -3.45
N ARG A 224 -18.24 -10.22 -4.69
CA ARG A 224 -19.42 -9.40 -5.01
C ARG A 224 -20.60 -9.70 -4.09
N GLY A 225 -21.05 -8.70 -3.34
CA GLY A 225 -22.17 -8.80 -2.41
C GLY A 225 -21.90 -9.58 -1.12
N MET A 226 -20.64 -9.95 -0.85
CA MET A 226 -20.22 -10.70 0.33
C MET A 226 -18.99 -10.06 0.98
N HIS A 227 -18.65 -10.52 2.19
CA HIS A 227 -17.47 -10.09 2.93
C HIS A 227 -16.54 -11.28 3.15
N ALA A 228 -15.31 -11.21 2.64
CA ALA A 228 -14.31 -12.27 2.80
C ALA A 228 -14.09 -12.64 4.28
N GLY A 229 -13.98 -11.63 5.15
CA GLY A 229 -13.84 -11.86 6.60
C GLY A 229 -14.99 -12.65 7.21
N ALA A 230 -16.24 -12.39 6.79
CA ALA A 230 -17.41 -13.12 7.28
C ALA A 230 -17.43 -14.58 6.77
N LEU A 231 -17.02 -14.82 5.54
CA LEU A 231 -16.90 -16.19 4.97
C LEU A 231 -15.83 -17.00 5.72
N ILE A 232 -14.66 -16.42 5.97
CA ILE A 232 -13.56 -17.06 6.70
C ILE A 232 -13.97 -17.34 8.16
N GLU A 233 -14.69 -16.42 8.80
CA GLU A 233 -15.23 -16.60 10.16
C GLU A 233 -16.28 -17.72 10.20
N GLN A 234 -17.24 -17.75 9.26
CA GLN A 234 -18.24 -18.81 9.13
C GLN A 234 -17.62 -20.16 8.77
N ALA A 235 -16.47 -20.13 8.08
CA ALA A 235 -15.66 -21.32 7.83
C ALA A 235 -15.03 -21.90 9.10
N GLY A 236 -15.01 -21.15 10.21
CA GLY A 236 -14.45 -21.57 11.50
C GLY A 236 -12.95 -21.38 11.62
N LEU A 237 -12.35 -20.45 10.82
CA LEU A 237 -10.90 -20.32 10.71
C LEU A 237 -10.28 -19.22 11.59
N LYS A 238 -11.07 -18.44 12.33
CA LYS A 238 -10.52 -17.45 13.30
C LYS A 238 -9.61 -18.13 14.31
N GLY A 239 -8.48 -17.50 14.63
CA GLY A 239 -7.48 -18.02 15.58
C GLY A 239 -6.69 -19.22 15.08
N THR A 240 -6.89 -19.65 13.81
CA THR A 240 -6.10 -20.73 13.24
C THR A 240 -4.65 -20.30 13.05
N ARG A 241 -3.72 -21.10 13.57
CA ARG A 241 -2.27 -20.85 13.54
C ARG A 241 -1.54 -21.84 12.66
N ILE A 242 -0.57 -21.35 11.89
CA ILE A 242 0.44 -22.14 11.22
C ILE A 242 1.81 -21.48 11.50
N GLY A 243 2.69 -22.18 12.20
CA GLY A 243 3.93 -21.58 12.68
C GLY A 243 3.71 -20.32 13.48
N GLY A 244 4.38 -19.23 13.12
CA GLY A 244 4.24 -17.92 13.76
C GLY A 244 3.12 -17.04 13.21
N ALA A 245 2.35 -17.50 12.19
CA ALA A 245 1.25 -16.75 11.60
C ALA A 245 -0.11 -17.20 12.17
N GLU A 246 -1.06 -16.28 12.27
CA GLU A 246 -2.41 -16.53 12.76
C GLU A 246 -3.47 -15.78 11.95
N ILE A 247 -4.59 -16.43 11.63
CA ILE A 247 -5.82 -15.74 11.19
C ILE A 247 -6.39 -15.02 12.39
N SER A 248 -6.44 -13.69 12.34
CA SER A 248 -6.79 -12.86 13.48
C SER A 248 -8.19 -13.16 14.06
N ASP A 249 -8.26 -13.33 15.38
CA ASP A 249 -9.51 -13.45 16.11
C ASP A 249 -10.39 -12.19 16.05
N ARG A 250 -9.78 -11.03 15.82
CA ARG A 250 -10.52 -9.76 15.72
C ARG A 250 -11.16 -9.57 14.36
N HIS A 251 -10.47 -9.95 13.28
CA HIS A 251 -10.96 -9.80 11.91
C HIS A 251 -10.41 -10.92 11.02
N ALA A 252 -11.25 -11.85 10.62
CA ALA A 252 -10.81 -13.08 9.96
C ALA A 252 -10.18 -12.87 8.56
N ASN A 253 -10.34 -11.70 7.92
CA ASN A 253 -9.62 -11.35 6.68
C ASN A 253 -8.21 -10.78 6.93
N TYR A 254 -7.69 -10.86 8.16
CA TYR A 254 -6.33 -10.48 8.53
C TYR A 254 -5.54 -11.70 8.95
N ILE A 255 -4.34 -11.84 8.40
CA ILE A 255 -3.32 -12.73 8.93
C ILE A 255 -2.30 -11.86 9.64
N ILE A 256 -1.97 -12.21 10.87
CA ILE A 256 -0.99 -11.50 11.70
C ILE A 256 0.28 -12.32 11.87
N ASN A 257 1.42 -11.65 11.90
CA ASN A 257 2.69 -12.22 12.34
C ASN A 257 2.79 -12.00 13.86
N ASP A 258 2.58 -13.07 14.62
CA ASP A 258 2.56 -13.02 16.07
C ASP A 258 3.90 -13.49 16.68
N GLU A 259 4.55 -14.50 16.08
CA GLU A 259 5.77 -15.10 16.60
C GLU A 259 6.77 -15.46 15.48
N ASN A 260 7.36 -14.45 14.82
CA ASN A 260 8.36 -14.67 13.77
C ASN A 260 7.87 -15.58 12.62
N ALA A 261 6.71 -15.29 12.09
CA ALA A 261 6.15 -16.02 10.96
C ALA A 261 7.06 -15.96 9.73
N THR A 262 7.11 -17.05 8.98
CA THR A 262 7.71 -17.12 7.66
C THR A 262 6.68 -16.78 6.57
N THR A 263 7.16 -16.48 5.37
CA THR A 263 6.28 -16.32 4.19
C THR A 263 5.45 -17.58 3.96
N GLU A 264 6.04 -18.76 4.12
CA GLU A 264 5.37 -20.05 3.94
C GLU A 264 4.21 -20.21 4.93
N ASN A 265 4.39 -19.85 6.21
CA ASN A 265 3.31 -19.91 7.20
C ASN A 265 2.10 -19.07 6.79
N VAL A 266 2.34 -17.86 6.23
CA VAL A 266 1.27 -16.99 5.75
C VAL A 266 0.61 -17.57 4.50
N LEU A 267 1.38 -18.10 3.55
CA LEU A 267 0.86 -18.72 2.33
C LEU A 267 0.02 -19.97 2.64
N ASP A 268 0.41 -20.77 3.60
CA ASP A 268 -0.35 -21.95 4.04
C ASP A 268 -1.70 -21.55 4.65
N LEU A 269 -1.76 -20.46 5.44
CA LEU A 269 -3.02 -19.91 5.96
C LEU A 269 -3.89 -19.32 4.83
N ILE A 270 -3.30 -18.68 3.84
CA ILE A 270 -4.00 -18.19 2.65
C ILE A 270 -4.65 -19.35 1.90
N ASN A 271 -3.87 -20.39 1.60
CA ASN A 271 -4.35 -21.58 0.90
C ASN A 271 -5.44 -22.31 1.70
N LEU A 272 -5.27 -22.43 3.01
CA LEU A 272 -6.28 -23.01 3.90
C LEU A 272 -7.60 -22.24 3.83
N ALA A 273 -7.53 -20.89 3.89
CA ALA A 273 -8.72 -20.05 3.83
C ALA A 273 -9.43 -20.16 2.47
N GLN A 274 -8.67 -20.10 1.36
CA GLN A 274 -9.22 -20.24 0.01
C GLN A 274 -9.92 -21.59 -0.18
N ASN A 275 -9.24 -22.68 0.15
CA ASN A 275 -9.78 -24.03 -0.02
C ASN A 275 -11.02 -24.25 0.84
N THR A 276 -10.96 -23.88 2.13
CA THR A 276 -12.09 -24.10 3.05
C THR A 276 -13.32 -23.27 2.67
N VAL A 277 -13.13 -22.01 2.21
CA VAL A 277 -14.23 -21.15 1.77
C VAL A 277 -14.80 -21.67 0.45
N SER A 278 -13.97 -22.06 -0.50
CA SER A 278 -14.40 -22.67 -1.76
C SER A 278 -15.22 -23.96 -1.53
N GLU A 279 -14.72 -24.88 -0.69
CA GLU A 279 -15.40 -26.14 -0.36
C GLU A 279 -16.74 -25.94 0.35
N LYS A 280 -16.83 -25.00 1.32
CA LYS A 280 -18.04 -24.80 2.14
C LYS A 280 -19.09 -23.93 1.46
N PHE A 281 -18.66 -22.94 0.68
CA PHE A 281 -19.56 -21.89 0.16
C PHE A 281 -19.56 -21.76 -1.37
N GLY A 282 -18.65 -22.45 -2.08
CA GLY A 282 -18.49 -22.33 -3.54
C GLY A 282 -17.98 -20.96 -3.99
N VAL A 283 -17.25 -20.25 -3.11
CA VAL A 283 -16.74 -18.89 -3.36
C VAL A 283 -15.22 -18.92 -3.46
N GLU A 284 -14.69 -18.40 -4.57
CA GLU A 284 -13.25 -18.22 -4.74
C GLU A 284 -12.80 -16.88 -4.14
N LEU A 285 -11.84 -16.93 -3.22
CA LEU A 285 -11.25 -15.73 -2.60
C LEU A 285 -10.06 -15.24 -3.41
N GLU A 286 -10.14 -14.00 -3.91
CA GLU A 286 -9.06 -13.32 -4.62
C GLU A 286 -8.16 -12.54 -3.64
N LEU A 287 -6.84 -12.62 -3.82
CA LEU A 287 -5.90 -11.86 -3.00
C LEU A 287 -6.04 -10.35 -3.22
N GLU A 288 -6.00 -9.59 -2.13
CA GLU A 288 -5.84 -8.14 -2.11
C GLU A 288 -4.37 -7.76 -1.94
N ILE A 289 -3.59 -8.58 -1.21
CA ILE A 289 -2.16 -8.36 -1.00
C ILE A 289 -1.34 -8.76 -2.22
N GLU A 290 -0.20 -8.11 -2.42
CA GLU A 290 0.79 -8.47 -3.43
C GLU A 290 1.81 -9.47 -2.88
N LEU A 291 2.15 -10.47 -3.70
CA LEU A 291 3.21 -11.44 -3.40
C LEU A 291 4.49 -11.08 -4.16
N TRP A 292 5.61 -10.92 -3.44
CA TRP A 292 6.93 -10.59 -4.01
C TRP A 292 7.94 -11.69 -3.82
#